data_18b79f7b8ad94469a12d31a29ca7f96d
#
_entry.id   18b79f7b8ad94469a12d31a29ca7f96d
#
_cell.length_a   1.000
_cell.length_b   1.000
_cell.length_c   1.000
_cell.angle_alpha   90.00
_cell.angle_beta   90.00
_cell.angle_gamma   90.00
#
_symmetry.space_group_name_H-M   'P 1'
#
loop_
_entity.id
_entity.type
_entity.pdbx_description
1 polymer ?
#
loop_
_entity_poly.entity_id
_entity_poly.type
_entity_poly.pdbx_seq_one_letter_code
_entity_poly.pdbx_strand_id
1 'polypeptide(L)'
;FRRVLFRSELVKRQDGFEEKTIYHKDLKNVTYVLGDVAGTEESPVYAIMKMKDTIDKMKLPEGYGLKQYSTVQPWMEDTYSMKWDGEWHITYEVFRDLGLAFAAVLILIYVLIVAWFKNFITPLIIMAPIPLTLVGILPGHWLFGAFFTATSMIGFIALAGIIVRNSILLVDFVEMEWRDKGQLKSALLMAGAVRFRPIVLTAAAVVVGSFVMLFDPIFQGLAIAMMFGAVAATALTLIAVPLLYFEFFKQKPCPMAEQMEETCELEAEQSSSSDAQ
;
A
#
# COMPACT_ATOMS: atom_id res chain seq x y z
N PHE A 1 -52.41 17.07 -43.32
CA PHE A 1 -52.58 16.22 -42.13
C PHE A 1 -51.73 14.97 -42.30
N ARG A 2 -50.48 14.95 -41.69
CA ARG A 2 -49.67 13.72 -41.54
C ARG A 2 -50.30 12.92 -40.40
N ARG A 3 -51.04 11.87 -40.67
CA ARG A 3 -51.39 10.87 -39.62
C ARG A 3 -50.14 10.27 -39.09
N VAL A 4 -49.84 10.49 -37.84
CA VAL A 4 -48.81 9.76 -37.11
C VAL A 4 -49.41 8.39 -36.83
N LEU A 5 -49.03 7.40 -37.63
CA LEU A 5 -49.37 6.00 -37.40
C LEU A 5 -48.66 5.54 -36.14
N PHE A 6 -49.42 5.08 -35.15
CA PHE A 6 -48.86 4.49 -33.95
C PHE A 6 -48.11 3.21 -34.33
N ARG A 7 -46.99 2.94 -33.60
CA ARG A 7 -46.14 1.76 -33.83
C ARG A 7 -46.94 0.44 -33.84
N SER A 8 -48.01 0.36 -33.06
CA SER A 8 -48.93 -0.77 -32.96
C SER A 8 -49.78 -0.99 -34.23
N GLU A 9 -49.91 0.01 -35.11
CA GLU A 9 -50.66 -0.10 -36.37
C GLU A 9 -49.77 -0.63 -37.52
N LEU A 10 -48.45 -0.49 -37.36
CA LEU A 10 -47.49 -0.90 -38.39
C LEU A 10 -46.82 -2.25 -38.09
N VAL A 11 -46.84 -2.68 -36.85
CA VAL A 11 -46.11 -3.86 -36.41
C VAL A 11 -47.03 -4.77 -35.59
N LYS A 12 -47.15 -6.00 -36.00
CA LYS A 12 -47.80 -7.04 -35.18
C LYS A 12 -46.73 -7.63 -34.23
N ARG A 13 -46.91 -7.38 -32.95
CA ARG A 13 -46.04 -7.96 -31.92
C ARG A 13 -46.31 -9.46 -31.83
N GLN A 14 -45.30 -10.27 -32.06
CA GLN A 14 -45.33 -11.70 -31.83
C GLN A 14 -44.31 -11.99 -30.72
N ASP A 15 -44.79 -12.43 -29.57
CA ASP A 15 -43.95 -12.83 -28.49
C ASP A 15 -43.39 -14.23 -28.83
N GLY A 16 -42.07 -14.34 -28.87
CA GLY A 16 -41.35 -15.57 -29.12
C GLY A 16 -40.25 -15.76 -28.07
N PHE A 17 -39.73 -16.95 -28.02
CA PHE A 17 -38.57 -17.24 -27.19
C PHE A 17 -37.31 -17.09 -28.04
N GLU A 18 -36.38 -16.27 -27.58
CA GLU A 18 -35.02 -16.21 -28.14
C GLU A 18 -34.16 -17.28 -27.44
N GLU A 19 -33.32 -17.95 -28.19
CA GLU A 19 -32.38 -18.91 -27.61
C GLU A 19 -31.46 -18.21 -26.65
N LYS A 20 -31.31 -18.80 -25.46
CA LYS A 20 -30.47 -18.23 -24.43
C LYS A 20 -28.99 -18.35 -24.81
N THR A 21 -28.21 -17.28 -24.62
CA THR A 21 -26.78 -17.30 -24.81
C THR A 21 -26.13 -18.27 -23.81
N ILE A 22 -25.32 -19.16 -24.32
CA ILE A 22 -24.54 -20.11 -23.52
C ILE A 22 -23.18 -19.47 -23.25
N TYR A 23 -22.91 -19.15 -22.01
CA TYR A 23 -21.62 -18.57 -21.60
C TYR A 23 -20.67 -19.65 -21.14
N HIS A 24 -19.41 -19.51 -21.54
CA HIS A 24 -18.32 -20.36 -21.09
C HIS A 24 -17.24 -19.48 -20.45
N LYS A 25 -16.74 -19.91 -19.30
CA LYS A 25 -15.55 -19.36 -18.66
C LYS A 25 -14.61 -20.48 -18.27
N ASP A 26 -13.36 -20.40 -18.68
CA ASP A 26 -12.34 -21.44 -18.47
C ASP A 26 -12.81 -22.85 -18.94
N LEU A 27 -13.44 -22.87 -20.13
CA LEU A 27 -14.00 -24.07 -20.79
C LEU A 27 -15.21 -24.71 -20.08
N LYS A 28 -15.79 -24.06 -19.08
CA LYS A 28 -16.96 -24.55 -18.33
C LYS A 28 -18.19 -23.72 -18.63
N ASN A 29 -19.34 -24.38 -18.68
CA ASN A 29 -20.63 -23.69 -18.79
C ASN A 29 -20.88 -22.88 -17.54
N VAL A 30 -21.19 -21.59 -17.70
CA VAL A 30 -21.47 -20.68 -16.59
C VAL A 30 -22.78 -19.94 -16.81
N THR A 31 -23.49 -19.67 -15.73
CA THR A 31 -24.61 -18.75 -15.70
C THR A 31 -24.21 -17.55 -14.87
N TYR A 32 -24.24 -16.36 -15.47
CA TYR A 32 -23.95 -15.13 -14.75
C TYR A 32 -25.20 -14.60 -14.08
N VAL A 33 -25.09 -14.35 -12.76
CA VAL A 33 -26.06 -13.55 -12.03
C VAL A 33 -25.40 -12.20 -11.74
N LEU A 34 -25.90 -11.18 -12.41
CA LEU A 34 -25.36 -9.83 -12.31
C LEU A 34 -26.20 -9.02 -11.33
N GLY A 35 -25.52 -8.25 -10.50
CA GLY A 35 -26.13 -7.31 -9.57
C GLY A 35 -25.22 -6.11 -9.37
N ASP A 36 -25.83 -4.96 -9.15
CA ASP A 36 -25.12 -3.73 -8.81
C ASP A 36 -25.56 -3.24 -7.44
N VAL A 37 -24.69 -2.49 -6.74
CA VAL A 37 -24.96 -2.00 -5.41
C VAL A 37 -25.22 -0.50 -5.49
N ALA A 38 -26.37 -0.07 -4.98
CA ALA A 38 -26.74 1.34 -4.92
C ALA A 38 -26.97 1.76 -3.47
N GLY A 39 -26.57 2.97 -3.11
CA GLY A 39 -26.81 3.53 -1.79
C GLY A 39 -25.54 4.08 -1.13
N THR A 40 -25.55 4.17 0.18
CA THR A 40 -24.42 4.70 0.97
C THR A 40 -23.23 3.75 1.07
N GLU A 41 -23.44 2.45 0.87
CA GLU A 41 -22.42 1.40 0.89
C GLU A 41 -22.29 0.80 -0.53
N GLU A 42 -21.74 1.57 -1.46
CA GLU A 42 -21.60 1.15 -2.88
C GLU A 42 -20.48 0.14 -3.14
N SER A 43 -19.73 -0.27 -2.10
CA SER A 43 -18.65 -1.22 -2.28
C SER A 43 -19.16 -2.66 -2.43
N PRO A 44 -18.77 -3.38 -3.50
CA PRO A 44 -19.13 -4.78 -3.73
C PRO A 44 -18.70 -5.71 -2.58
N VAL A 45 -17.60 -5.39 -1.88
CA VAL A 45 -17.05 -6.18 -0.77
C VAL A 45 -18.08 -6.37 0.34
N TYR A 46 -18.73 -5.28 0.78
CA TYR A 46 -19.72 -5.35 1.85
C TYR A 46 -20.98 -6.10 1.42
N ALA A 47 -21.40 -5.92 0.17
CA ALA A 47 -22.53 -6.67 -0.39
C ALA A 47 -22.24 -8.17 -0.43
N ILE A 48 -21.06 -8.58 -0.86
CA ILE A 48 -20.62 -9.98 -0.90
C ILE A 48 -20.58 -10.57 0.50
N MET A 49 -20.02 -9.86 1.49
CA MET A 49 -20.00 -10.33 2.88
C MET A 49 -21.39 -10.57 3.44
N LYS A 50 -22.33 -9.65 3.20
CA LYS A 50 -23.74 -9.79 3.64
C LYS A 50 -24.46 -10.94 2.92
N MET A 51 -24.23 -11.09 1.62
CA MET A 51 -24.87 -12.14 0.81
C MET A 51 -24.31 -13.53 1.11
N LYS A 52 -23.03 -13.65 1.40
CA LYS A 52 -22.36 -14.93 1.68
C LYS A 52 -23.06 -15.71 2.79
N ASP A 53 -23.33 -15.05 3.91
CA ASP A 53 -24.00 -15.66 5.06
C ASP A 53 -25.44 -16.06 4.75
N THR A 54 -26.10 -15.32 3.86
CA THR A 54 -27.48 -15.60 3.46
C THR A 54 -27.54 -16.81 2.53
N ILE A 55 -26.60 -16.88 1.58
CA ILE A 55 -26.50 -17.98 0.61
C ILE A 55 -26.10 -19.29 1.30
N ASP A 56 -25.18 -19.25 2.27
CA ASP A 56 -24.78 -20.44 3.05
C ASP A 56 -25.95 -21.04 3.87
N LYS A 57 -26.93 -20.20 4.24
CA LYS A 57 -28.14 -20.61 4.96
C LYS A 57 -29.30 -21.03 4.05
N MET A 58 -29.15 -20.84 2.73
CA MET A 58 -30.21 -21.12 1.77
C MET A 58 -30.41 -22.63 1.61
N LYS A 59 -31.61 -23.09 1.81
CA LYS A 59 -31.99 -24.49 1.57
C LYS A 59 -32.36 -24.64 0.10
N LEU A 60 -31.55 -25.37 -0.64
CA LEU A 60 -31.86 -25.71 -2.02
C LEU A 60 -32.84 -26.88 -2.11
N PRO A 61 -33.66 -26.93 -3.18
CA PRO A 61 -34.51 -28.08 -3.46
C PRO A 61 -33.69 -29.38 -3.53
N GLU A 62 -34.31 -30.50 -3.23
CA GLU A 62 -33.73 -31.84 -3.38
C GLU A 62 -32.44 -32.11 -2.56
N GLY A 63 -32.09 -31.25 -1.59
CA GLY A 63 -30.92 -31.45 -0.74
C GLY A 63 -29.57 -31.09 -1.42
N TYR A 64 -29.60 -30.41 -2.56
CA TYR A 64 -28.39 -29.90 -3.19
C TYR A 64 -27.72 -28.83 -2.32
N GLY A 65 -26.38 -28.86 -2.28
CA GLY A 65 -25.55 -27.83 -1.65
C GLY A 65 -24.93 -26.90 -2.69
N LEU A 66 -24.87 -25.60 -2.42
CA LEU A 66 -24.17 -24.63 -3.24
C LEU A 66 -22.83 -24.26 -2.56
N LYS A 67 -21.73 -24.68 -3.16
CA LYS A 67 -20.40 -24.35 -2.64
C LYS A 67 -19.93 -23.00 -3.16
N GLN A 68 -19.61 -22.08 -2.24
CA GLN A 68 -19.15 -20.74 -2.58
C GLN A 68 -17.62 -20.70 -2.71
N TYR A 69 -17.12 -20.12 -3.80
CA TYR A 69 -15.70 -19.86 -4.06
C TYR A 69 -15.47 -18.35 -4.17
N SER A 70 -14.53 -17.82 -3.40
CA SER A 70 -14.21 -16.38 -3.40
C SER A 70 -13.09 -16.03 -4.37
N THR A 71 -12.10 -16.92 -4.54
CA THR A 71 -10.86 -16.61 -5.26
C THR A 71 -10.41 -17.71 -6.21
N VAL A 72 -10.70 -18.95 -5.88
CA VAL A 72 -10.26 -20.13 -6.66
C VAL A 72 -11.36 -20.54 -7.62
N GLN A 73 -10.97 -20.91 -8.84
CA GLN A 73 -11.90 -21.49 -9.83
C GLN A 73 -12.28 -22.91 -9.38
N PRO A 74 -13.58 -23.26 -9.37
CA PRO A 74 -14.00 -24.61 -9.07
C PRO A 74 -13.50 -25.59 -10.17
N TRP A 75 -12.81 -26.65 -9.75
CA TRP A 75 -12.26 -27.64 -10.67
C TRP A 75 -13.25 -28.78 -10.99
N MET A 76 -14.13 -29.10 -10.05
CA MET A 76 -15.08 -30.21 -10.17
C MET A 76 -16.46 -29.71 -10.61
N GLU A 77 -17.11 -30.48 -11.49
CA GLU A 77 -18.47 -30.22 -11.99
C GLU A 77 -19.55 -31.04 -11.28
N ASP A 78 -19.13 -31.94 -10.36
CA ASP A 78 -20.05 -32.87 -9.68
C ASP A 78 -21.00 -32.23 -8.67
N THR A 79 -20.74 -30.97 -8.31
CA THR A 79 -21.56 -30.21 -7.34
C THR A 79 -21.82 -28.80 -7.85
N TYR A 80 -23.01 -28.27 -7.53
CA TYR A 80 -23.30 -26.88 -7.82
C TYR A 80 -22.35 -25.96 -7.08
N SER A 81 -21.65 -25.13 -7.82
CA SER A 81 -20.67 -24.20 -7.30
C SER A 81 -20.93 -22.78 -7.80
N MET A 82 -20.67 -21.81 -6.97
CA MET A 82 -20.75 -20.40 -7.30
C MET A 82 -19.41 -19.74 -7.02
N LYS A 83 -18.94 -18.93 -7.96
CA LYS A 83 -17.73 -18.11 -7.78
C LYS A 83 -18.13 -16.65 -7.78
N TRP A 84 -17.65 -15.93 -6.77
CA TRP A 84 -17.68 -14.48 -6.76
C TRP A 84 -16.68 -13.94 -7.79
N ASP A 85 -17.17 -13.18 -8.75
CA ASP A 85 -16.40 -12.69 -9.89
C ASP A 85 -16.58 -11.18 -10.09
N GLY A 86 -16.13 -10.66 -11.23
CA GLY A 86 -16.20 -9.24 -11.56
C GLY A 86 -15.22 -8.40 -10.74
N GLU A 87 -15.67 -7.29 -10.23
CA GLU A 87 -14.85 -6.32 -9.50
C GLU A 87 -14.19 -6.89 -8.24
N TRP A 88 -14.88 -7.80 -7.54
CA TRP A 88 -14.32 -8.50 -6.39
C TRP A 88 -13.05 -9.28 -6.73
N HIS A 89 -13.08 -10.03 -7.82
CA HIS A 89 -11.94 -10.87 -8.23
C HIS A 89 -10.74 -10.00 -8.60
N ILE A 90 -10.96 -8.94 -9.36
CA ILE A 90 -9.93 -7.97 -9.75
C ILE A 90 -9.34 -7.28 -8.51
N THR A 91 -10.18 -6.81 -7.61
CA THR A 91 -9.73 -6.17 -6.37
C THR A 91 -8.87 -7.10 -5.54
N TYR A 92 -9.31 -8.35 -5.34
CA TYR A 92 -8.55 -9.34 -4.60
C TYR A 92 -7.17 -9.63 -5.23
N GLU A 93 -7.12 -9.84 -6.56
CA GLU A 93 -5.85 -10.08 -7.27
C GLU A 93 -4.91 -8.89 -7.15
N VAL A 94 -5.42 -7.67 -7.34
CA VAL A 94 -4.63 -6.45 -7.22
C VAL A 94 -4.04 -6.31 -5.80
N PHE A 95 -4.85 -6.47 -4.76
CA PHE A 95 -4.35 -6.37 -3.38
C PHE A 95 -3.33 -7.46 -3.06
N ARG A 96 -3.55 -8.70 -3.51
CA ARG A 96 -2.62 -9.81 -3.31
C ARG A 96 -1.30 -9.56 -4.04
N ASP A 97 -1.35 -9.26 -5.32
CA ASP A 97 -0.17 -9.21 -6.18
C ASP A 97 0.65 -7.94 -5.91
N LEU A 98 -0.01 -6.78 -5.75
CA LEU A 98 0.65 -5.55 -5.31
C LEU A 98 1.21 -5.69 -3.89
N GLY A 99 0.49 -6.34 -2.98
CA GLY A 99 0.96 -6.59 -1.63
C GLY A 99 2.21 -7.46 -1.58
N LEU A 100 2.24 -8.54 -2.37
CA LEU A 100 3.42 -9.41 -2.50
C LEU A 100 4.60 -8.68 -3.15
N ALA A 101 4.35 -7.95 -4.24
CA ALA A 101 5.38 -7.15 -4.90
C ALA A 101 5.95 -6.09 -3.95
N PHE A 102 5.08 -5.41 -3.19
CA PHE A 102 5.50 -4.42 -2.20
C PHE A 102 6.35 -5.03 -1.08
N ALA A 103 5.96 -6.20 -0.55
CA ALA A 103 6.74 -6.92 0.45
C ALA A 103 8.14 -7.28 -0.10
N ALA A 104 8.24 -7.77 -1.33
CA ALA A 104 9.52 -8.08 -1.97
C ALA A 104 10.39 -6.81 -2.12
N VAL A 105 9.79 -5.69 -2.53
CA VAL A 105 10.50 -4.40 -2.65
C VAL A 105 10.98 -3.91 -1.27
N LEU A 106 10.17 -4.04 -0.21
CA LEU A 106 10.59 -3.66 1.15
C LEU A 106 11.79 -4.48 1.63
N ILE A 107 11.82 -5.79 1.33
CA ILE A 107 12.98 -6.65 1.66
C ILE A 107 14.22 -6.17 0.90
N LEU A 108 14.08 -5.87 -0.39
CA LEU A 108 15.18 -5.37 -1.21
C LEU A 108 15.72 -4.03 -0.67
N ILE A 109 14.84 -3.09 -0.34
CA ILE A 109 15.19 -1.81 0.26
C ILE A 109 15.91 -2.02 1.60
N TYR A 110 15.41 -2.93 2.43
CA TYR A 110 16.05 -3.27 3.70
C TYR A 110 17.50 -3.74 3.49
N VAL A 111 17.73 -4.68 2.59
CA VAL A 111 19.06 -5.19 2.26
C VAL A 111 19.99 -4.08 1.75
N LEU A 112 19.49 -3.20 0.87
CA LEU A 112 20.26 -2.08 0.34
C LEU A 112 20.67 -1.09 1.44
N ILE A 113 19.75 -0.78 2.37
CA ILE A 113 20.03 0.14 3.47
C ILE A 113 21.02 -0.51 4.47
N VAL A 114 20.89 -1.82 4.75
CA VAL A 114 21.89 -2.56 5.55
C VAL A 114 23.28 -2.46 4.92
N ALA A 115 23.38 -2.67 3.61
CA ALA A 115 24.64 -2.58 2.89
C ALA A 115 25.26 -1.17 2.97
N TRP A 116 24.42 -0.13 2.92
CA TRP A 116 24.87 1.26 2.99
C TRP A 116 25.34 1.67 4.39
N PHE A 117 24.50 1.43 5.39
CA PHE A 117 24.79 1.86 6.78
C PHE A 117 25.57 0.83 7.60
N LYS A 118 25.83 -0.37 7.07
CA LYS A 118 26.50 -1.49 7.78
C LYS A 118 25.89 -1.79 9.16
N ASN A 119 24.60 -1.55 9.33
CA ASN A 119 23.85 -1.72 10.57
C ASN A 119 22.46 -2.30 10.30
N PHE A 120 22.03 -3.28 11.09
CA PHE A 120 20.72 -3.93 10.94
C PHE A 120 19.56 -3.15 11.59
N ILE A 121 19.86 -2.23 12.51
CA ILE A 121 18.83 -1.46 13.24
C ILE A 121 18.40 -0.22 12.44
N THR A 122 19.34 0.45 11.81
CA THR A 122 19.09 1.67 11.03
C THR A 122 18.00 1.49 9.97
N PRO A 123 17.97 0.40 9.16
CA PRO A 123 16.90 0.17 8.19
C PRO A 123 15.51 0.04 8.81
N LEU A 124 15.40 -0.61 9.97
CA LEU A 124 14.14 -0.75 10.69
C LEU A 124 13.59 0.61 11.13
N ILE A 125 14.47 1.49 11.62
CA ILE A 125 14.10 2.86 12.00
C ILE A 125 13.61 3.66 10.78
N ILE A 126 14.33 3.54 9.65
CA ILE A 126 14.00 4.24 8.40
C ILE A 126 12.65 3.78 7.84
N MET A 127 12.35 2.48 7.97
CA MET A 127 11.12 1.88 7.43
C MET A 127 9.92 1.97 8.38
N ALA A 128 10.14 2.21 9.68
CA ALA A 128 9.08 2.29 10.69
C ALA A 128 7.94 3.29 10.35
N PRO A 129 8.19 4.46 9.75
CA PRO A 129 7.12 5.36 9.35
C PRO A 129 6.17 4.81 8.28
N ILE A 130 6.58 3.82 7.46
CA ILE A 130 5.78 3.33 6.35
C ILE A 130 4.41 2.82 6.82
N PRO A 131 4.29 1.84 7.71
CA PRO A 131 2.98 1.38 8.19
C PRO A 131 2.24 2.46 8.99
N LEU A 132 2.96 3.34 9.67
CA LEU A 132 2.35 4.43 10.45
C LEU A 132 1.65 5.47 9.58
N THR A 133 1.99 5.59 8.29
CA THR A 133 1.30 6.53 7.39
C THR A 133 -0.16 6.18 7.15
N LEU A 134 -0.57 4.93 7.37
CA LEU A 134 -1.97 4.54 7.35
C LEU A 134 -2.82 5.35 8.34
N VAL A 135 -2.22 5.81 9.45
CA VAL A 135 -2.87 6.72 10.41
C VAL A 135 -3.28 8.06 9.77
N GLY A 136 -2.60 8.48 8.72
CA GLY A 136 -2.99 9.67 7.94
C GLY A 136 -3.93 9.34 6.78
N ILE A 137 -3.67 8.23 6.09
CA ILE A 137 -4.42 7.82 4.89
C ILE A 137 -5.88 7.47 5.23
N LEU A 138 -6.10 6.65 6.26
CA LEU A 138 -7.45 6.19 6.63
C LEU A 138 -8.39 7.34 7.04
N PRO A 139 -7.98 8.30 7.91
CA PRO A 139 -8.80 9.46 8.19
C PRO A 139 -9.06 10.34 6.95
N GLY A 140 -8.10 10.41 6.02
CA GLY A 140 -8.29 11.12 4.75
C GLY A 140 -9.42 10.50 3.93
N HIS A 141 -9.46 9.18 3.79
CA HIS A 141 -10.55 8.49 3.11
C HIS A 141 -11.90 8.68 3.82
N TRP A 142 -11.90 8.61 5.15
CA TRP A 142 -13.10 8.87 5.95
C TRP A 142 -13.64 10.29 5.76
N LEU A 143 -12.77 11.29 5.71
CA LEU A 143 -13.16 12.70 5.55
C LEU A 143 -13.83 12.97 4.20
N PHE A 144 -13.36 12.29 3.14
CA PHE A 144 -13.93 12.42 1.79
C PHE A 144 -15.04 11.39 1.50
N GLY A 145 -15.38 10.53 2.45
CA GLY A 145 -16.39 9.48 2.24
C GLY A 145 -15.99 8.47 1.16
N ALA A 146 -14.69 8.34 0.87
CA ALA A 146 -14.17 7.46 -0.17
C ALA A 146 -13.70 6.13 0.43
N PHE A 147 -13.95 5.03 -0.28
CA PHE A 147 -13.45 3.72 0.12
C PHE A 147 -11.95 3.58 -0.17
N PHE A 148 -11.29 2.74 0.62
CA PHE A 148 -9.91 2.35 0.34
C PHE A 148 -9.90 1.33 -0.80
N THR A 149 -9.54 1.78 -1.99
CA THR A 149 -9.57 1.00 -3.23
C THR A 149 -8.17 0.52 -3.64
N ALA A 150 -8.10 -0.24 -4.72
CA ALA A 150 -6.84 -0.65 -5.34
C ALA A 150 -5.95 0.55 -5.71
N THR A 151 -6.54 1.65 -6.19
CA THR A 151 -5.81 2.88 -6.50
C THR A 151 -5.26 3.55 -5.25
N SER A 152 -5.96 3.48 -4.12
CA SER A 152 -5.44 3.93 -2.82
C SER A 152 -4.22 3.13 -2.36
N MET A 153 -4.21 1.81 -2.60
CA MET A 153 -3.06 0.95 -2.32
C MET A 153 -1.83 1.34 -3.16
N ILE A 154 -2.02 1.66 -4.44
CA ILE A 154 -0.96 2.18 -5.30
C ILE A 154 -0.38 3.49 -4.72
N GLY A 155 -1.26 4.40 -4.25
CA GLY A 155 -0.85 5.62 -3.58
C GLY A 155 -0.02 5.38 -2.32
N PHE A 156 -0.41 4.42 -1.50
CA PHE A 156 0.33 4.00 -0.31
C PHE A 156 1.74 3.46 -0.66
N ILE A 157 1.85 2.62 -1.68
CA ILE A 157 3.14 2.07 -2.15
C ILE A 157 4.05 3.17 -2.67
N ALA A 158 3.52 4.08 -3.50
CA ALA A 158 4.28 5.22 -4.02
C ALA A 158 4.79 6.12 -2.89
N LEU A 159 3.93 6.36 -1.88
CA LEU A 159 4.29 7.15 -0.71
C LEU A 159 5.41 6.51 0.12
N ALA A 160 5.41 5.18 0.27
CA ALA A 160 6.47 4.46 0.96
C ALA A 160 7.85 4.75 0.35
N GLY A 161 7.96 4.81 -0.98
CA GLY A 161 9.19 5.20 -1.65
C GLY A 161 9.67 6.62 -1.31
N ILE A 162 8.74 7.57 -1.20
CA ILE A 162 9.05 8.96 -0.80
C ILE A 162 9.53 9.01 0.65
N ILE A 163 8.90 8.25 1.54
CA ILE A 163 9.25 8.18 2.98
C ILE A 163 10.66 7.63 3.15
N VAL A 164 10.95 6.49 2.53
CA VAL A 164 12.27 5.85 2.61
C VAL A 164 13.35 6.81 2.15
N ARG A 165 13.17 7.44 1.00
CA ARG A 165 14.14 8.44 0.49
C ARG A 165 14.37 9.58 1.47
N ASN A 166 13.31 10.16 2.03
CA ASN A 166 13.42 11.27 2.97
C ASN A 166 14.08 10.84 4.29
N SER A 167 13.74 9.64 4.78
CA SER A 167 14.32 9.08 6.00
C SER A 167 15.80 8.72 5.84
N ILE A 168 16.21 8.16 4.69
CA ILE A 168 17.63 7.88 4.39
C ILE A 168 18.44 9.18 4.42
N LEU A 169 17.98 10.21 3.71
CA LEU A 169 18.66 11.51 3.66
C LEU A 169 18.78 12.17 5.05
N LEU A 170 17.76 11.99 5.89
CA LEU A 170 17.77 12.51 7.26
C LEU A 170 18.80 11.76 8.13
N VAL A 171 18.79 10.43 8.10
CA VAL A 171 19.67 9.59 8.90
C VAL A 171 21.13 9.71 8.45
N ASP A 172 21.40 9.76 7.15
CA ASP A 172 22.73 9.97 6.57
C ASP A 172 23.35 11.29 7.07
N PHE A 173 22.54 12.36 7.09
CA PHE A 173 22.98 13.64 7.65
C PHE A 173 23.21 13.58 9.16
N VAL A 174 22.38 12.84 9.90
CA VAL A 174 22.58 12.62 11.33
C VAL A 174 23.92 11.92 11.60
N GLU A 175 24.23 10.85 10.86
CA GLU A 175 25.48 10.12 11.02
C GLU A 175 26.70 10.97 10.69
N MET A 176 26.64 11.76 9.62
CA MET A 176 27.69 12.70 9.25
C MET A 176 27.94 13.71 10.36
N GLU A 177 26.91 14.38 10.86
CA GLU A 177 27.01 15.41 11.89
C GLU A 177 27.42 14.79 13.27
N TRP A 178 27.02 13.55 13.55
CA TRP A 178 27.42 12.84 14.75
C TRP A 178 28.91 12.49 14.74
N ARG A 179 29.45 12.08 13.60
CA ARG A 179 30.90 11.88 13.42
C ARG A 179 31.68 13.16 13.64
N ASP A 180 31.19 14.30 13.11
CA ASP A 180 31.92 15.57 13.20
C ASP A 180 31.91 16.18 14.60
N LYS A 181 30.76 16.13 15.31
CA LYS A 181 30.58 16.83 16.59
C LYS A 181 30.61 15.93 17.83
N GLY A 182 30.54 14.62 17.67
CA GLY A 182 30.60 13.67 18.78
C GLY A 182 29.35 13.61 19.68
N GLN A 183 28.34 14.48 19.46
CA GLN A 183 27.16 14.59 20.28
C GLN A 183 25.89 14.24 19.46
N LEU A 184 25.34 13.06 19.71
CA LEU A 184 24.14 12.54 19.02
C LEU A 184 22.93 13.48 19.11
N LYS A 185 22.66 14.05 20.28
CA LYS A 185 21.52 14.96 20.48
C LYS A 185 21.64 16.23 19.64
N SER A 186 22.82 16.83 19.56
CA SER A 186 23.07 18.00 18.74
C SER A 186 22.96 17.71 17.25
N ALA A 187 23.49 16.55 16.82
CA ALA A 187 23.41 16.08 15.43
C ALA A 187 21.95 15.88 14.97
N LEU A 188 21.10 15.25 15.80
CA LEU A 188 19.69 15.05 15.50
C LEU A 188 18.92 16.37 15.37
N LEU A 189 19.14 17.33 16.27
CA LEU A 189 18.49 18.65 16.20
C LEU A 189 18.93 19.43 14.96
N MET A 190 20.22 19.38 14.62
CA MET A 190 20.74 20.05 13.43
C MET A 190 20.21 19.41 12.15
N ALA A 191 20.18 18.08 12.08
CA ALA A 191 19.63 17.33 10.95
C ALA A 191 18.15 17.67 10.71
N GLY A 192 17.36 17.70 11.78
CA GLY A 192 15.97 18.12 11.71
C GLY A 192 15.80 19.54 11.18
N ALA A 193 16.58 20.49 11.67
CA ALA A 193 16.51 21.88 11.25
C ALA A 193 16.93 22.09 9.78
N VAL A 194 17.99 21.47 9.34
CA VAL A 194 18.53 21.62 7.95
C VAL A 194 17.65 20.92 6.93
N ARG A 195 17.17 19.70 7.26
CA ARG A 195 16.37 18.87 6.34
C ARG A 195 14.87 19.22 6.35
N PHE A 196 14.39 20.03 7.29
CA PHE A 196 12.99 20.43 7.37
C PHE A 196 12.46 21.03 6.07
N ARG A 197 13.17 22.04 5.53
CA ARG A 197 12.73 22.75 4.33
C ARG A 197 12.58 21.84 3.08
N PRO A 198 13.58 21.03 2.69
CA PRO A 198 13.46 20.13 1.55
C PRO A 198 12.34 19.10 1.72
N ILE A 199 12.18 18.53 2.91
CA ILE A 199 11.16 17.51 3.17
C ILE A 199 9.74 18.11 3.08
N VAL A 200 9.51 19.27 3.69
CA VAL A 200 8.20 19.95 3.61
C VAL A 200 7.90 20.41 2.18
N LEU A 201 8.90 20.89 1.44
CA LEU A 201 8.69 21.30 0.05
C LEU A 201 8.29 20.13 -0.85
N THR A 202 8.94 18.96 -0.69
CA THR A 202 8.57 17.76 -1.45
C THR A 202 7.17 17.27 -1.10
N ALA A 203 6.79 17.31 0.18
CA ALA A 203 5.44 16.96 0.62
C ALA A 203 4.40 17.93 0.04
N ALA A 204 4.66 19.23 0.09
CA ALA A 204 3.77 20.23 -0.48
C ALA A 204 3.61 20.05 -2.00
N ALA A 205 4.69 19.74 -2.73
CA ALA A 205 4.62 19.44 -4.16
C ALA A 205 3.75 18.21 -4.46
N VAL A 206 3.86 17.15 -3.65
CA VAL A 206 3.02 15.94 -3.77
C VAL A 206 1.56 16.29 -3.51
N VAL A 207 1.25 17.04 -2.45
CA VAL A 207 -0.11 17.44 -2.10
C VAL A 207 -0.75 18.27 -3.22
N VAL A 208 -0.04 19.28 -3.72
CA VAL A 208 -0.54 20.13 -4.82
C VAL A 208 -0.70 19.35 -6.12
N GLY A 209 0.27 18.48 -6.45
CA GLY A 209 0.19 17.64 -7.65
C GLY A 209 -0.97 16.63 -7.60
N SER A 210 -1.22 16.04 -6.44
CA SER A 210 -2.31 15.08 -6.27
C SER A 210 -3.69 15.73 -6.18
N PHE A 211 -3.76 17.03 -5.82
CA PHE A 211 -5.04 17.75 -5.69
C PHE A 211 -5.86 17.74 -6.98
N VAL A 212 -5.20 17.82 -8.14
CA VAL A 212 -5.87 17.79 -9.44
C VAL A 212 -6.57 16.44 -9.69
N MET A 213 -5.97 15.34 -9.21
CA MET A 213 -6.52 13.98 -9.37
C MET A 213 -7.71 13.71 -8.44
N LEU A 214 -7.96 14.55 -7.43
CA LEU A 214 -9.06 14.39 -6.48
C LEU A 214 -10.44 14.45 -7.15
N PHE A 215 -10.54 15.16 -8.28
CA PHE A 215 -11.79 15.33 -9.04
C PHE A 215 -12.06 14.20 -10.02
N ASP A 216 -11.13 13.28 -10.22
CA ASP A 216 -11.30 12.11 -11.07
C ASP A 216 -11.82 10.93 -10.22
N PRO A 217 -13.02 10.37 -10.55
CA PRO A 217 -13.61 9.29 -9.76
C PRO A 217 -12.73 8.03 -9.66
N ILE A 218 -11.93 7.73 -10.70
CA ILE A 218 -11.07 6.55 -10.74
C ILE A 218 -9.83 6.74 -9.86
N PHE A 219 -9.21 7.93 -9.93
CA PHE A 219 -7.97 8.23 -9.23
C PHE A 219 -8.16 8.96 -7.90
N GLN A 220 -9.41 9.20 -7.47
CA GLN A 220 -9.72 9.86 -6.20
C GLN A 220 -9.04 9.18 -5.01
N GLY A 221 -9.09 7.85 -4.92
CA GLY A 221 -8.45 7.09 -3.86
C GLY A 221 -6.93 7.25 -3.83
N LEU A 222 -6.29 7.28 -5.00
CA LEU A 222 -4.86 7.58 -5.14
C LEU A 222 -4.53 8.98 -4.63
N ALA A 223 -5.33 9.98 -5.05
CA ALA A 223 -5.13 11.38 -4.65
C ALA A 223 -5.23 11.56 -3.13
N ILE A 224 -6.27 11.00 -2.52
CA ILE A 224 -6.47 11.06 -1.06
C ILE A 224 -5.30 10.38 -0.34
N ALA A 225 -4.91 9.17 -0.75
CA ALA A 225 -3.79 8.44 -0.15
C ALA A 225 -2.49 9.26 -0.23
N MET A 226 -2.19 9.85 -1.39
CA MET A 226 -0.99 10.65 -1.59
C MET A 226 -1.01 11.94 -0.77
N MET A 227 -2.12 12.68 -0.76
CA MET A 227 -2.22 13.98 -0.04
C MET A 227 -2.12 13.79 1.47
N PHE A 228 -3.02 13.01 2.05
CA PHE A 228 -3.07 12.81 3.50
C PHE A 228 -1.90 11.96 4.00
N GLY A 229 -1.51 10.98 3.20
CA GLY A 229 -0.32 10.18 3.48
C GLY A 229 0.97 10.99 3.46
N ALA A 230 1.16 11.91 2.51
CA ALA A 230 2.35 12.76 2.46
C ALA A 230 2.45 13.71 3.68
N VAL A 231 1.32 14.28 4.12
CA VAL A 231 1.29 15.11 5.33
C VAL A 231 1.66 14.31 6.57
N ALA A 232 1.02 13.15 6.76
CA ALA A 232 1.31 12.25 7.88
C ALA A 232 2.75 11.73 7.83
N ALA A 233 3.21 11.30 6.66
CA ALA A 233 4.57 10.82 6.43
C ALA A 233 5.61 11.88 6.80
N THR A 234 5.38 13.13 6.41
CA THR A 234 6.30 14.24 6.70
C THR A 234 6.40 14.47 8.20
N ALA A 235 5.26 14.52 8.90
CA ALA A 235 5.25 14.67 10.34
C ALA A 235 5.94 13.49 11.05
N LEU A 236 5.65 12.26 10.62
CA LEU A 236 6.25 11.06 11.18
C LEU A 236 7.76 10.98 10.91
N THR A 237 8.21 11.29 9.70
CA THR A 237 9.64 11.28 9.36
C THR A 237 10.41 12.30 10.20
N LEU A 238 9.86 13.50 10.41
CA LEU A 238 10.53 14.55 11.17
C LEU A 238 10.54 14.32 12.69
N ILE A 239 9.57 13.57 13.22
CA ILE A 239 9.42 13.32 14.66
C ILE A 239 9.84 11.90 15.02
N ALA A 240 9.25 10.88 14.37
CA ALA A 240 9.45 9.49 14.77
C ALA A 240 10.84 8.98 14.42
N VAL A 241 11.39 9.32 13.25
CA VAL A 241 12.73 8.84 12.85
C VAL A 241 13.82 9.36 13.80
N PRO A 242 13.93 10.66 14.10
CA PRO A 242 14.93 11.16 15.05
C PRO A 242 14.73 10.60 16.47
N LEU A 243 13.47 10.44 16.91
CA LEU A 243 13.17 9.90 18.24
C LEU A 243 13.60 8.44 18.36
N LEU A 244 13.24 7.61 17.38
CA LEU A 244 13.66 6.21 17.34
C LEU A 244 15.17 6.08 17.21
N TYR A 245 15.79 6.88 16.37
CA TYR A 245 17.25 6.87 16.21
C TYR A 245 17.95 7.23 17.51
N PHE A 246 17.48 8.27 18.22
CA PHE A 246 18.01 8.63 19.53
C PHE A 246 17.86 7.50 20.54
N GLU A 247 16.69 6.88 20.64
CA GLU A 247 16.42 5.83 21.63
C GLU A 247 17.32 4.60 21.43
N PHE A 248 17.53 4.19 20.18
CA PHE A 248 18.36 3.02 19.88
C PHE A 248 19.87 3.29 19.97
N PHE A 249 20.31 4.53 19.72
CA PHE A 249 21.72 4.86 19.63
C PHE A 249 22.26 5.69 20.81
N LYS A 250 21.42 6.11 21.76
CA LYS A 250 21.84 6.92 22.91
C LYS A 250 22.92 6.28 23.78
N GLN A 251 23.07 4.96 23.79
CA GLN A 251 24.04 4.20 24.59
C GLN A 251 25.27 3.78 23.78
N LYS A 252 25.30 3.99 22.47
CA LYS A 252 26.44 3.65 21.64
C LYS A 252 27.54 4.72 21.73
N PRO A 253 28.82 4.34 21.77
CA PRO A 253 29.93 5.28 21.67
C PRO A 253 29.88 6.01 20.33
N CYS A 254 30.54 7.15 20.25
CA CYS A 254 30.62 7.92 19.00
C CYS A 254 31.37 7.09 17.93
N PRO A 255 30.92 7.06 16.69
CA PRO A 255 31.59 6.33 15.60
C PRO A 255 33.06 6.73 15.38
N MET A 256 33.42 7.96 15.77
CA MET A 256 34.81 8.42 15.74
C MET A 256 35.69 7.73 16.83
N ALA A 257 35.12 7.43 18.00
CA ALA A 257 35.84 6.70 19.06
C ALA A 257 36.10 5.25 18.65
N GLU A 258 35.14 4.62 17.99
CA GLU A 258 35.25 3.24 17.48
C GLU A 258 36.33 3.14 16.36
N GLN A 259 36.42 4.12 15.47
CA GLN A 259 37.47 4.18 14.44
C GLN A 259 38.86 4.48 15.00
N MET A 260 38.96 5.29 16.05
CA MET A 260 40.25 5.54 16.72
C MET A 260 40.75 4.32 17.47
N GLU A 261 39.86 3.55 18.07
CA GLU A 261 40.17 2.31 18.75
C GLU A 261 40.66 1.24 17.77
N GLU A 262 39.96 1.09 16.64
CA GLU A 262 40.32 0.17 15.54
C GLU A 262 41.67 0.54 14.88
N THR A 263 41.95 1.83 14.70
CA THR A 263 43.25 2.30 14.17
C THR A 263 44.38 2.08 15.18
N CYS A 264 44.13 2.32 16.45
CA CYS A 264 45.13 2.04 17.49
C CYS A 264 45.45 0.53 17.65
N GLU A 265 44.43 -0.33 17.49
CA GLU A 265 44.64 -1.78 17.48
C GLU A 265 45.46 -2.25 16.28
N LEU A 266 45.15 -1.72 15.08
CA LEU A 266 45.90 -2.03 13.85
C LEU A 266 47.37 -1.53 13.92
N GLU A 267 47.61 -0.37 14.49
CA GLU A 267 48.98 0.15 14.72
C GLU A 267 49.73 -0.68 15.75
N ALA A 268 49.08 -1.14 16.81
CA ALA A 268 49.67 -2.03 17.83
C ALA A 268 50.01 -3.41 17.25
N GLU A 269 49.16 -3.99 16.40
CA GLU A 269 49.45 -5.24 15.69
C GLU A 269 50.65 -5.12 14.73
N GLN A 270 50.70 -4.00 13.99
CA GLN A 270 51.80 -3.72 13.05
C GLN A 270 53.14 -3.51 13.78
N SER A 271 53.12 -2.83 14.92
CA SER A 271 54.33 -2.65 15.75
C SER A 271 54.84 -3.97 16.36
N SER A 272 53.89 -4.82 16.80
CA SER A 272 54.28 -6.14 17.38
C SER A 272 54.81 -7.11 16.32
N SER A 273 54.39 -6.98 15.06
CA SER A 273 54.91 -7.81 13.96
C SER A 273 56.25 -7.32 13.43
N SER A 274 56.56 -6.05 13.61
CA SER A 274 57.87 -5.47 13.23
C SER A 274 58.98 -5.78 14.24
N ASP A 275 58.64 -5.96 15.52
CA ASP A 275 59.60 -6.32 16.59
C ASP A 275 59.90 -7.85 16.62
N ALA A 276 59.16 -8.65 15.84
CA ALA A 276 59.35 -10.09 15.75
C ALA A 276 60.23 -10.53 14.54
N GLN A 277 60.75 -9.61 13.73
CA GLN A 277 61.72 -9.84 12.66
C GLN A 277 63.11 -9.33 13.06
#